data_30ec0e3bcfb0b32f1181e756ac9d6213
#
_entry.id   30ec0e3bcfb0b32f1181e756ac9d6213
#
_cell.length_a   1.000
_cell.length_b   1.000
_cell.length_c   1.000
_cell.angle_alpha   90.00
_cell.angle_beta   90.00
_cell.angle_gamma   90.00
#
_symmetry.space_group_name_H-M   'P 1'
#
loop_
_entity.id
_entity.type
_entity.pdbx_description
1 polymer ?
#
loop_
_entity_poly.entity_id
_entity_poly.type
_entity_poly.pdbx_seq_one_letter_code
_entity_poly.pdbx_strand_id
1 'polypeptide(L)'
;MSVEKLIVDHMETWTSALQTRSTAGRGSSGKIDLYGIKKLRELILELAVRGKLVPQDPNDEPASDLLKRIAAEKAELVKQGKIKKQKPLPEISEEEKPFELPEGWEWVHLPDIYCSISESSRKIKSSEILPEGKYPVIEQSQEFISGYCNNECLLIKLNNPVIVFGDHTRNIKFIDFDFVVGADGVKILSPILICERFFFWQLRSFKLDVRGYARHFKVLNSCLFALPPIAEQERIVEKVSSLMSLCDQLEQQSLTSLDAHQQLVETLLGTLTDSQNTAELAENWARISEHFDTLFTTEASVDALKQTILQLAVMGKLVPQDPNDEPASELLKRIAQEKAQLVKEGKIKKQKPLPPISDEEKPFELPEGWEWCRIGNIVNIKSELVSPKDYLNLYQVAPDIIEKGTG
;
A
#
# COMPACT_ATOMS: atom_id res chain seq x y z
N MET A 1 -12.38 12.18 -29.04
CA MET A 1 -13.03 11.80 -27.74
C MET A 1 -12.18 12.44 -26.67
N SER A 2 -12.74 13.22 -25.74
CA SER A 2 -11.93 13.81 -24.67
C SER A 2 -11.48 12.73 -23.69
N VAL A 3 -10.31 12.91 -23.07
CA VAL A 3 -9.76 11.98 -22.06
C VAL A 3 -10.74 11.81 -20.88
N GLU A 4 -11.42 12.88 -20.49
CA GLU A 4 -12.48 12.83 -19.47
C GLU A 4 -13.59 11.86 -19.83
N LYS A 5 -14.09 11.92 -21.06
CA LYS A 5 -15.14 11.02 -21.51
C LYS A 5 -14.68 9.56 -21.46
N LEU A 6 -13.44 9.31 -21.88
CA LEU A 6 -12.86 7.96 -21.80
C LEU A 6 -12.72 7.45 -20.36
N ILE A 7 -12.37 8.34 -19.41
CA ILE A 7 -12.30 8.00 -17.99
C ILE A 7 -13.69 7.70 -17.43
N VAL A 8 -14.67 8.55 -17.72
CA VAL A 8 -16.06 8.42 -17.23
C VAL A 8 -16.74 7.20 -17.83
N ASP A 9 -16.60 6.98 -19.14
CA ASP A 9 -17.20 5.84 -19.85
C ASP A 9 -16.67 4.47 -19.34
N HIS A 10 -15.49 4.45 -18.73
CA HIS A 10 -14.85 3.25 -18.20
C HIS A 10 -14.64 3.28 -16.66
N MET A 11 -15.40 4.12 -15.97
CA MET A 11 -15.26 4.29 -14.51
C MET A 11 -15.37 2.97 -13.74
N GLU A 12 -16.30 2.12 -14.11
CA GLU A 12 -16.48 0.80 -13.51
C GLU A 12 -15.22 -0.07 -13.65
N THR A 13 -14.57 -0.05 -14.81
CA THR A 13 -13.32 -0.78 -15.05
C THR A 13 -12.20 -0.29 -14.11
N TRP A 14 -12.09 1.02 -13.90
CA TRP A 14 -11.05 1.59 -13.03
C TRP A 14 -11.28 1.30 -11.56
N THR A 15 -12.54 1.28 -11.10
CA THR A 15 -12.89 1.06 -9.69
C THR A 15 -12.97 -0.42 -9.32
N SER A 16 -13.34 -1.30 -10.25
CA SER A 16 -13.45 -2.75 -10.00
C SER A 16 -12.11 -3.50 -10.10
N ALA A 17 -11.07 -2.93 -10.72
CA ALA A 17 -9.77 -3.57 -10.83
C ALA A 17 -9.01 -3.50 -9.50
N LEU A 18 -9.25 -4.49 -8.65
CA LEU A 18 -8.64 -4.65 -7.33
C LEU A 18 -7.50 -5.68 -7.40
N GLN A 19 -6.49 -5.51 -6.56
CA GLN A 19 -5.40 -6.46 -6.39
C GLN A 19 -5.15 -6.69 -4.90
N THR A 20 -5.22 -7.96 -4.46
CA THR A 20 -4.86 -8.33 -3.10
C THR A 20 -3.33 -8.47 -3.01
N ARG A 21 -2.70 -7.76 -2.10
CA ARG A 21 -1.28 -7.96 -1.79
C ARG A 21 -1.15 -9.03 -0.73
N SER A 22 -0.56 -10.16 -1.08
CA SER A 22 -0.12 -11.15 -0.11
C SER A 22 0.99 -10.55 0.76
N THR A 23 0.71 -10.36 2.05
CA THR A 23 1.74 -10.05 3.04
C THR A 23 2.32 -11.37 3.53
N ALA A 24 3.37 -11.86 2.90
CA ALA A 24 4.15 -12.97 3.43
C ALA A 24 4.74 -12.57 4.80
N GLY A 25 4.15 -13.08 5.87
CA GLY A 25 4.66 -12.94 7.23
C GLY A 25 3.79 -12.14 8.19
N ARG A 26 3.13 -12.84 9.13
CA ARG A 26 2.35 -12.38 10.28
C ARG A 26 0.97 -11.77 9.97
N GLY A 27 -0.02 -12.63 9.94
CA GLY A 27 -1.42 -12.39 10.29
C GLY A 27 -1.97 -11.01 9.95
N SER A 28 -2.29 -10.74 8.69
CA SER A 28 -3.18 -9.67 8.33
C SER A 28 -3.95 -10.07 7.06
N SER A 29 -5.25 -9.84 7.09
CA SER A 29 -6.07 -9.75 5.88
C SER A 29 -5.33 -8.99 4.80
N GLY A 30 -5.18 -9.54 3.61
CA GLY A 30 -4.45 -8.92 2.50
C GLY A 30 -4.97 -7.51 2.24
N LYS A 31 -4.09 -6.51 2.29
CA LYS A 31 -4.48 -5.12 2.01
C LYS A 31 -4.91 -5.03 0.54
N ILE A 32 -6.15 -4.64 0.31
CA ILE A 32 -6.68 -4.42 -1.04
C ILE A 32 -5.97 -3.20 -1.64
N ASP A 33 -5.38 -3.37 -2.82
CA ASP A 33 -4.77 -2.29 -3.61
C ASP A 33 -5.76 -1.92 -4.73
N LEU A 34 -6.14 -0.66 -4.82
CA LEU A 34 -7.00 -0.11 -5.87
C LEU A 34 -6.18 0.03 -7.17
N TYR A 35 -5.81 -1.11 -7.74
CA TYR A 35 -4.91 -1.22 -8.89
C TYR A 35 -5.38 -0.38 -10.08
N GLY A 36 -6.68 -0.40 -10.39
CA GLY A 36 -7.24 0.35 -11.51
C GLY A 36 -7.07 1.85 -11.35
N ILE A 37 -7.39 2.40 -10.18
CA ILE A 37 -7.24 3.85 -9.91
C ILE A 37 -5.77 4.26 -9.97
N LYS A 38 -4.86 3.42 -9.48
CA LYS A 38 -3.42 3.65 -9.59
C LYS A 38 -2.98 3.72 -11.06
N LYS A 39 -3.47 2.79 -11.91
CA LYS A 39 -3.18 2.78 -13.34
C LYS A 39 -3.80 3.97 -14.07
N LEU A 40 -4.97 4.43 -13.64
CA LEU A 40 -5.58 5.64 -14.16
C LEU A 40 -4.71 6.88 -13.88
N ARG A 41 -4.18 7.02 -12.67
CA ARG A 41 -3.24 8.11 -12.33
C ARG A 41 -1.97 8.07 -13.19
N GLU A 42 -1.40 6.88 -13.41
CA GLU A 42 -0.24 6.70 -14.30
C GLU A 42 -0.57 7.11 -15.74
N LEU A 43 -1.73 6.70 -16.25
CA LEU A 43 -2.19 7.04 -17.61
C LEU A 43 -2.40 8.55 -17.78
N ILE A 44 -3.03 9.24 -16.82
CA ILE A 44 -3.22 10.69 -16.85
C ILE A 44 -1.87 11.40 -17.00
N LEU A 45 -0.86 11.02 -16.21
CA LEU A 45 0.48 11.61 -16.31
C LEU A 45 1.15 11.29 -17.64
N GLU A 46 1.01 10.06 -18.14
CA GLU A 46 1.56 9.69 -19.45
C GLU A 46 0.95 10.50 -20.59
N LEU A 47 -0.37 10.73 -20.58
CA LEU A 47 -1.05 11.56 -21.57
C LEU A 47 -0.64 13.03 -21.46
N ALA A 48 -0.43 13.53 -20.25
CA ALA A 48 0.03 14.89 -20.00
C ALA A 48 1.41 15.15 -20.62
N VAL A 49 2.38 14.26 -20.36
CA VAL A 49 3.76 14.44 -20.85
C VAL A 49 3.93 14.14 -22.34
N ARG A 50 2.94 13.51 -22.98
CA ARG A 50 2.90 13.27 -24.43
C ARG A 50 2.10 14.34 -25.18
N GLY A 51 1.63 15.40 -24.51
CA GLY A 51 0.81 16.46 -25.12
C GLY A 51 -0.56 15.96 -25.63
N LYS A 52 -1.10 14.88 -25.04
CA LYS A 52 -2.40 14.28 -25.43
C LYS A 52 -3.53 14.59 -24.47
N LEU A 53 -3.26 15.35 -23.41
CA LEU A 53 -4.23 15.63 -22.34
C LEU A 53 -5.06 16.88 -22.63
N VAL A 54 -4.47 17.89 -23.25
CA VAL A 54 -5.10 19.15 -23.63
C VAL A 54 -4.85 19.43 -25.12
N PRO A 55 -5.71 20.22 -25.80
CA PRO A 55 -5.42 20.63 -27.15
C PRO A 55 -4.26 21.63 -27.20
N GLN A 56 -3.42 21.53 -28.23
CA GLN A 56 -2.39 22.52 -28.53
C GLN A 56 -3.06 23.79 -29.08
N ASP A 57 -2.51 24.95 -28.72
CA ASP A 57 -2.87 26.24 -29.31
C ASP A 57 -1.72 26.74 -30.20
N PRO A 58 -1.94 26.91 -31.52
CA PRO A 58 -0.87 27.36 -32.41
C PRO A 58 -0.40 28.80 -32.14
N ASN A 59 -1.11 29.55 -31.29
CA ASN A 59 -0.72 30.90 -30.89
C ASN A 59 0.17 30.90 -29.62
N ASP A 60 0.37 29.77 -28.99
CA ASP A 60 1.28 29.69 -27.85
C ASP A 60 2.73 29.96 -28.30
N GLU A 61 3.50 30.66 -27.46
CA GLU A 61 4.93 30.86 -27.68
C GLU A 61 5.63 29.50 -27.69
N PRO A 62 6.35 29.10 -28.75
CA PRO A 62 6.95 27.77 -28.82
C PRO A 62 8.03 27.58 -27.76
N ALA A 63 8.19 26.33 -27.29
CA ALA A 63 9.15 25.97 -26.25
C ALA A 63 10.61 26.35 -26.61
N SER A 64 10.94 26.43 -27.91
CA SER A 64 12.26 26.90 -28.37
C SER A 64 12.59 28.32 -27.91
N ASP A 65 11.60 29.21 -27.84
CA ASP A 65 11.80 30.58 -27.36
C ASP A 65 11.84 30.62 -25.82
N LEU A 66 11.07 29.82 -25.15
CA LEU A 66 11.18 29.61 -23.71
C LEU A 66 12.60 29.10 -23.33
N LEU A 67 13.16 28.17 -24.09
CA LEU A 67 14.53 27.66 -23.87
C LEU A 67 15.61 28.73 -24.00
N LYS A 68 15.47 29.64 -24.95
CA LYS A 68 16.40 30.79 -25.07
C LYS A 68 16.36 31.66 -23.82
N ARG A 69 15.17 31.91 -23.27
CA ARG A 69 15.00 32.66 -22.02
C ARG A 69 15.58 31.91 -20.81
N ILE A 70 15.34 30.60 -20.71
CA ILE A 70 15.90 29.74 -19.65
C ILE A 70 17.44 29.78 -19.70
N ALA A 71 18.03 29.66 -20.90
CA ALA A 71 19.48 29.71 -21.07
C ALA A 71 20.07 31.08 -20.67
N ALA A 72 19.39 32.18 -21.01
CA ALA A 72 19.78 33.51 -20.63
C ALA A 72 19.71 33.72 -19.11
N GLU A 73 18.62 33.33 -18.46
CA GLU A 73 18.46 33.42 -17.01
C GLU A 73 19.51 32.57 -16.28
N LYS A 74 19.74 31.36 -16.77
CA LYS A 74 20.77 30.47 -16.20
C LYS A 74 22.20 31.08 -16.32
N ALA A 75 22.52 31.72 -17.45
CA ALA A 75 23.78 32.42 -17.66
C ALA A 75 23.95 33.61 -16.69
N GLU A 76 22.84 34.32 -16.41
CA GLU A 76 22.87 35.44 -15.44
C GLU A 76 23.03 34.91 -14.01
N LEU A 77 22.38 33.81 -13.60
CA LEU A 77 22.58 33.17 -12.30
C LEU A 77 24.02 32.67 -12.10
N VAL A 78 24.68 32.21 -13.17
CA VAL A 78 26.12 31.86 -13.14
C VAL A 78 26.98 33.09 -12.93
N LYS A 79 26.72 34.20 -13.65
CA LYS A 79 27.49 35.47 -13.47
C LYS A 79 27.32 36.03 -12.05
N GLN A 80 26.13 35.91 -11.47
CA GLN A 80 25.85 36.31 -10.08
C GLN A 80 26.48 35.37 -9.04
N GLY A 81 27.11 34.25 -9.46
CA GLY A 81 27.70 33.27 -8.56
C GLY A 81 26.70 32.43 -7.79
N LYS A 82 25.41 32.53 -8.13
CA LYS A 82 24.32 31.76 -7.45
C LYS A 82 24.35 30.29 -7.82
N ILE A 83 24.81 29.97 -9.03
CA ILE A 83 24.93 28.59 -9.50
C ILE A 83 26.31 28.37 -10.16
N LYS A 84 26.77 27.11 -10.13
CA LYS A 84 28.00 26.71 -10.81
C LYS A 84 27.76 26.53 -12.30
N LYS A 85 28.76 26.97 -13.13
CA LYS A 85 28.72 26.70 -14.57
C LYS A 85 28.71 25.19 -14.81
N GLN A 86 27.73 24.72 -15.55
CA GLN A 86 27.63 23.31 -15.97
C GLN A 86 28.40 23.08 -17.27
N LYS A 87 28.91 21.87 -17.49
CA LYS A 87 29.47 21.49 -18.78
C LYS A 87 28.31 21.34 -19.78
N PRO A 88 28.49 21.77 -21.03
CA PRO A 88 27.51 21.53 -22.09
C PRO A 88 27.19 20.02 -22.19
N LEU A 89 25.94 19.69 -22.32
CA LEU A 89 25.50 18.34 -22.63
C LEU A 89 25.53 18.11 -24.15
N PRO A 90 25.68 16.87 -24.64
CA PRO A 90 25.64 16.57 -26.07
C PRO A 90 24.25 16.91 -26.66
N GLU A 91 24.18 17.11 -27.96
CA GLU A 91 22.90 17.25 -28.66
C GLU A 91 22.10 15.95 -28.53
N ILE A 92 20.77 16.10 -28.39
CA ILE A 92 19.85 14.96 -28.29
C ILE A 92 19.68 14.36 -29.68
N SER A 93 20.06 13.11 -29.84
CA SER A 93 19.86 12.38 -31.10
C SER A 93 18.41 11.89 -31.25
N GLU A 94 17.99 11.64 -32.49
CA GLU A 94 16.63 11.11 -32.76
C GLU A 94 16.37 9.76 -32.06
N GLU A 95 17.41 8.93 -31.92
CA GLU A 95 17.32 7.61 -31.28
C GLU A 95 17.10 7.69 -29.76
N GLU A 96 17.49 8.81 -29.14
CA GLU A 96 17.29 9.05 -27.71
C GLU A 96 15.88 9.55 -27.36
N LYS A 97 15.14 10.05 -28.34
CA LYS A 97 13.79 10.60 -28.12
C LYS A 97 12.79 9.47 -27.87
N PRO A 98 12.11 9.43 -26.70
CA PRO A 98 11.22 8.32 -26.35
C PRO A 98 9.95 8.23 -27.22
N PHE A 99 9.51 9.35 -27.80
CA PHE A 99 8.31 9.47 -28.64
C PHE A 99 8.34 10.79 -29.41
N GLU A 100 7.47 10.92 -30.40
CA GLU A 100 7.27 12.17 -31.13
C GLU A 100 6.52 13.20 -30.28
N LEU A 101 7.03 14.44 -30.24
CA LEU A 101 6.39 15.54 -29.53
C LEU A 101 5.37 16.26 -30.43
N PRO A 102 4.34 16.90 -29.83
CA PRO A 102 3.50 17.85 -30.54
C PRO A 102 4.29 19.03 -31.10
N GLU A 103 3.71 19.73 -32.08
CA GLU A 103 4.27 20.98 -32.62
C GLU A 103 4.43 22.03 -31.50
N GLY A 104 5.52 22.77 -31.51
CA GLY A 104 5.84 23.78 -30.47
C GLY A 104 6.46 23.24 -29.20
N TRP A 105 6.57 21.92 -29.04
CA TRP A 105 7.28 21.30 -27.90
C TRP A 105 8.75 21.00 -28.26
N GLU A 106 9.60 20.90 -27.23
CA GLU A 106 11.03 20.56 -27.39
C GLU A 106 11.48 19.49 -26.42
N TRP A 107 12.35 18.57 -26.90
CA TRP A 107 13.11 17.70 -26.00
C TRP A 107 14.32 18.44 -25.42
N VAL A 108 14.47 18.36 -24.09
CA VAL A 108 15.59 19.00 -23.39
C VAL A 108 16.21 18.05 -22.36
N HIS A 109 17.48 18.24 -22.10
CA HIS A 109 18.11 17.57 -20.95
C HIS A 109 17.59 18.17 -19.64
N LEU A 110 17.14 17.33 -18.72
CA LEU A 110 16.60 17.79 -17.45
C LEU A 110 17.53 18.77 -16.69
N PRO A 111 18.88 18.60 -16.63
CA PRO A 111 19.77 19.56 -15.97
C PRO A 111 19.77 20.96 -16.60
N ASP A 112 19.32 21.13 -17.84
CA ASP A 112 19.36 22.44 -18.51
C ASP A 112 18.23 23.38 -18.04
N ILE A 113 17.19 22.86 -17.43
CA ILE A 113 15.95 23.58 -17.12
C ILE A 113 15.72 23.81 -15.63
N TYR A 114 16.62 23.39 -14.74
CA TYR A 114 16.51 23.65 -13.31
C TYR A 114 17.87 24.04 -12.69
N CYS A 115 17.80 24.63 -11.50
CA CYS A 115 18.94 24.81 -10.59
C CYS A 115 18.82 23.87 -9.41
N SER A 116 19.94 23.27 -8.99
CA SER A 116 20.01 22.53 -7.74
C SER A 116 20.38 23.46 -6.59
N ILE A 117 19.53 23.54 -5.57
CA ILE A 117 19.83 24.26 -4.33
C ILE A 117 20.68 23.33 -3.47
N SER A 118 21.93 23.71 -3.22
CA SER A 118 22.88 22.92 -2.42
C SER A 118 23.12 23.62 -1.09
N GLU A 119 22.49 23.13 -0.03
CA GLU A 119 22.60 23.65 1.34
C GLU A 119 23.25 22.61 2.26
N SER A 120 24.46 22.17 1.90
CA SER A 120 25.18 21.12 2.66
C SER A 120 25.45 21.47 4.12
N SER A 121 25.52 22.77 4.45
CA SER A 121 25.77 23.28 5.81
C SER A 121 24.50 23.45 6.66
N ARG A 122 23.29 23.31 6.06
CA ARG A 122 22.01 23.56 6.72
C ARG A 122 21.17 22.30 6.90
N LYS A 123 21.84 21.15 7.10
CA LYS A 123 21.16 19.88 7.32
C LYS A 123 21.00 19.60 8.80
N ILE A 124 19.81 19.12 9.20
CA ILE A 124 19.57 18.60 10.54
C ILE A 124 19.87 17.09 10.58
N LYS A 125 20.40 16.60 11.70
CA LYS A 125 20.58 15.17 11.92
C LYS A 125 19.25 14.53 12.29
N SER A 126 19.02 13.28 11.87
CA SER A 126 17.78 12.57 12.17
C SER A 126 17.48 12.46 13.67
N SER A 127 18.53 12.40 14.52
CA SER A 127 18.41 12.39 15.99
C SER A 127 17.94 13.71 16.60
N GLU A 128 17.98 14.80 15.85
CA GLU A 128 17.61 16.16 16.28
C GLU A 128 16.22 16.57 15.76
N ILE A 129 15.58 15.71 14.98
CA ILE A 129 14.23 15.94 14.45
C ILE A 129 13.23 15.72 15.59
N LEU A 130 12.36 16.70 15.78
CA LEU A 130 11.33 16.71 16.81
C LEU A 130 10.00 16.23 16.24
N PRO A 131 9.14 15.59 17.04
CA PRO A 131 7.80 15.21 16.60
C PRO A 131 6.89 16.45 16.35
N GLU A 132 7.16 17.55 17.05
CA GLU A 132 6.45 18.83 16.91
C GLU A 132 7.43 20.00 16.99
N GLY A 133 7.15 21.09 16.28
CA GLY A 133 8.02 22.28 16.29
C GLY A 133 7.58 23.33 15.28
N LYS A 134 8.43 24.35 15.09
CA LYS A 134 8.09 25.54 14.30
C LYS A 134 8.30 25.33 12.80
N TYR A 135 9.37 24.66 12.41
CA TYR A 135 9.78 24.53 11.01
C TYR A 135 9.71 23.06 10.58
N PRO A 136 8.97 22.72 9.50
CA PRO A 136 8.86 21.36 9.02
C PRO A 136 10.21 20.87 8.47
N VAL A 137 10.51 19.59 8.72
CA VAL A 137 11.70 18.92 8.19
C VAL A 137 11.30 18.00 7.05
N ILE A 138 11.96 18.18 5.90
CA ILE A 138 11.73 17.38 4.69
C ILE A 138 12.93 16.47 4.44
N GLU A 139 12.64 15.18 4.36
CA GLU A 139 13.61 14.13 4.05
C GLU A 139 13.22 13.36 2.79
N GLN A 140 14.05 12.38 2.42
CA GLN A 140 13.78 11.47 1.31
C GLN A 140 12.76 10.35 1.64
N SER A 141 12.20 10.29 2.85
CA SER A 141 11.20 9.32 3.30
C SER A 141 9.89 9.41 2.51
N GLN A 142 9.00 8.43 2.67
CA GLN A 142 7.64 8.48 2.08
C GLN A 142 6.76 9.53 2.76
N GLU A 143 6.96 9.78 4.05
CA GLU A 143 6.23 10.79 4.79
C GLU A 143 6.53 12.17 4.22
N PHE A 144 5.49 12.99 4.04
CA PHE A 144 5.62 14.32 3.45
C PHE A 144 6.47 15.24 4.35
N ILE A 145 6.17 15.28 5.63
CA ILE A 145 6.94 15.95 6.70
C ILE A 145 7.47 14.86 7.62
N SER A 146 8.79 14.79 7.80
CA SER A 146 9.44 13.78 8.65
C SER A 146 9.50 14.17 10.12
N GLY A 147 9.12 15.39 10.45
CA GLY A 147 9.12 15.99 11.78
C GLY A 147 9.43 17.48 11.72
N TYR A 148 9.91 18.06 12.80
CA TYR A 148 10.06 19.49 12.94
C TYR A 148 11.40 19.88 13.54
N CYS A 149 11.76 21.17 13.38
CA CYS A 149 12.95 21.79 13.94
C CYS A 149 12.64 23.20 14.45
N ASN A 150 13.31 23.65 15.51
CA ASN A 150 13.13 25.01 16.05
C ASN A 150 14.30 25.94 15.72
N ASN A 151 15.32 25.45 14.97
CA ASN A 151 16.50 26.24 14.61
C ASN A 151 16.29 26.97 13.27
N GLU A 152 16.02 28.27 13.32
CA GLU A 152 15.81 29.11 12.14
C GLU A 152 17.06 29.21 11.23
N CYS A 153 18.27 29.01 11.77
CA CYS A 153 19.49 29.06 10.97
C CYS A 153 19.56 27.95 9.93
N LEU A 154 18.82 26.85 10.12
CA LEU A 154 18.73 25.74 9.19
C LEU A 154 17.62 25.92 8.14
N LEU A 155 16.76 26.93 8.30
CA LEU A 155 15.60 27.16 7.45
C LEU A 155 16.02 27.55 6.04
N ILE A 156 15.52 26.83 5.06
CA ILE A 156 15.58 27.21 3.65
C ILE A 156 14.33 28.04 3.34
N LYS A 157 14.55 29.30 3.04
CA LYS A 157 13.50 30.24 2.61
C LYS A 157 13.31 30.12 1.11
N LEU A 158 12.08 29.93 0.68
CA LEU A 158 11.71 29.78 -0.71
C LEU A 158 11.14 31.10 -1.27
N ASN A 159 11.55 31.46 -2.49
CA ASN A 159 10.87 32.50 -3.26
C ASN A 159 9.78 31.89 -4.16
N ASN A 160 10.05 30.68 -4.70
CA ASN A 160 9.15 29.92 -5.55
C ASN A 160 9.13 28.47 -5.05
N PRO A 161 8.08 27.71 -5.36
CA PRO A 161 8.02 26.28 -5.06
C PRO A 161 9.23 25.51 -5.62
N VAL A 162 9.62 24.46 -4.92
CA VAL A 162 10.72 23.59 -5.31
C VAL A 162 10.30 22.13 -5.31
N ILE A 163 11.06 21.31 -6.02
CA ILE A 163 10.86 19.87 -6.01
C ILE A 163 11.99 19.21 -5.20
N VAL A 164 11.62 18.42 -4.22
CA VAL A 164 12.55 17.61 -3.45
C VAL A 164 12.55 16.19 -4.00
N PHE A 165 13.74 15.70 -4.36
CA PHE A 165 13.98 14.34 -4.83
C PHE A 165 14.85 13.57 -3.85
N GLY A 166 14.37 12.37 -3.48
CA GLY A 166 15.10 11.42 -2.63
C GLY A 166 16.05 10.56 -3.46
N ASP A 167 17.38 10.76 -3.30
CA ASP A 167 18.41 10.08 -4.10
C ASP A 167 18.40 8.55 -3.95
N HIS A 168 18.02 8.04 -2.78
CA HIS A 168 17.94 6.59 -2.51
C HIS A 168 16.52 6.03 -2.61
N THR A 169 15.51 6.83 -2.33
CA THR A 169 14.10 6.40 -2.26
C THR A 169 13.32 6.68 -3.53
N ARG A 170 13.81 7.60 -4.38
CA ARG A 170 13.12 8.12 -5.57
C ARG A 170 11.82 8.88 -5.25
N ASN A 171 11.55 9.15 -3.98
CA ASN A 171 10.41 9.95 -3.60
C ASN A 171 10.54 11.37 -4.14
N ILE A 172 9.44 11.90 -4.68
CA ILE A 172 9.37 13.24 -5.25
C ILE A 172 8.31 14.01 -4.48
N LYS A 173 8.69 15.15 -3.90
CA LYS A 173 7.79 16.01 -3.12
C LYS A 173 7.76 17.41 -3.74
N PHE A 174 6.58 18.00 -3.83
CA PHE A 174 6.37 19.40 -4.20
C PHE A 174 6.31 20.23 -2.92
N ILE A 175 7.19 21.20 -2.76
CA ILE A 175 7.31 22.02 -1.55
C ILE A 175 7.12 23.49 -1.91
N ASP A 176 6.10 24.10 -1.33
CA ASP A 176 5.71 25.52 -1.52
C ASP A 176 5.75 26.33 -0.21
N PHE A 177 6.47 25.82 0.78
CA PHE A 177 6.68 26.48 2.09
C PHE A 177 8.14 26.35 2.52
N ASP A 178 8.57 27.25 3.41
CA ASP A 178 9.90 27.24 4.01
C ASP A 178 10.11 25.98 4.85
N PHE A 179 11.27 25.34 4.73
CA PHE A 179 11.52 24.05 5.38
C PHE A 179 12.98 23.86 5.78
N VAL A 180 13.24 22.88 6.62
CA VAL A 180 14.58 22.42 6.99
C VAL A 180 14.86 21.09 6.27
N VAL A 181 16.06 20.95 5.71
CA VAL A 181 16.49 19.71 5.06
C VAL A 181 16.96 18.72 6.11
N GLY A 182 16.38 17.50 6.06
CA GLY A 182 16.85 16.37 6.86
C GLY A 182 18.15 15.77 6.34
N ALA A 183 18.39 14.52 6.67
CA ALA A 183 19.62 13.78 6.41
C ALA A 183 20.07 13.75 4.93
N ASP A 184 21.17 13.06 4.66
CA ASP A 184 21.76 12.91 3.31
C ASP A 184 20.79 12.26 2.30
N GLY A 185 21.01 12.56 1.02
CA GLY A 185 20.24 12.01 -0.09
C GLY A 185 19.07 12.88 -0.56
N VAL A 186 18.81 14.02 0.07
CA VAL A 186 17.83 15.00 -0.39
C VAL A 186 18.46 15.89 -1.48
N LYS A 187 17.76 16.00 -2.62
CA LYS A 187 18.11 16.91 -3.73
C LYS A 187 16.97 17.90 -3.93
N ILE A 188 17.28 19.17 -3.93
CA ILE A 188 16.33 20.26 -4.13
C ILE A 188 16.51 20.80 -5.54
N LEU A 189 15.45 20.72 -6.34
CA LEU A 189 15.41 21.20 -7.72
C LEU A 189 14.48 22.40 -7.82
N SER A 190 15.01 23.51 -8.30
CA SER A 190 14.28 24.74 -8.58
C SER A 190 14.18 24.92 -10.10
N PRO A 191 12.99 24.73 -10.72
CA PRO A 191 12.80 24.95 -12.15
C PRO A 191 13.08 26.40 -12.53
N ILE A 192 13.54 26.64 -13.75
CA ILE A 192 13.86 27.97 -14.27
C ILE A 192 12.82 28.34 -15.32
N LEU A 193 11.97 29.34 -15.06
CA LEU A 193 10.93 29.83 -15.96
C LEU A 193 9.96 28.75 -16.49
N ILE A 194 9.79 27.69 -15.73
CA ILE A 194 8.89 26.57 -16.00
C ILE A 194 7.87 26.51 -14.87
N CYS A 195 6.62 26.19 -15.17
CA CYS A 195 5.60 25.94 -14.17
C CYS A 195 6.04 24.80 -13.25
N GLU A 196 6.25 25.10 -11.95
CA GLU A 196 6.82 24.15 -10.96
C GLU A 196 5.94 22.92 -10.80
N ARG A 197 4.60 23.05 -10.91
CA ARG A 197 3.68 21.92 -10.84
C ARG A 197 3.76 21.04 -12.10
N PHE A 198 3.96 21.62 -13.29
CA PHE A 198 4.18 20.83 -14.50
C PHE A 198 5.50 20.06 -14.39
N PHE A 199 6.58 20.72 -13.95
CA PHE A 199 7.85 20.09 -13.70
C PHE A 199 7.75 18.92 -12.72
N PHE A 200 7.03 19.11 -11.60
CA PHE A 200 6.75 18.06 -10.62
C PHE A 200 6.00 16.86 -11.23
N TRP A 201 4.93 17.11 -11.99
CA TRP A 201 4.15 16.02 -12.59
C TRP A 201 4.96 15.23 -13.61
N GLN A 202 5.78 15.90 -14.42
CA GLN A 202 6.63 15.21 -15.37
C GLN A 202 7.72 14.40 -14.69
N LEU A 203 8.35 14.88 -13.63
CA LEU A 203 9.29 14.07 -12.85
C LEU A 203 8.62 12.81 -12.28
N ARG A 204 7.38 12.90 -11.86
CA ARG A 204 6.61 11.75 -11.37
C ARG A 204 6.23 10.75 -12.46
N SER A 205 6.20 11.15 -13.71
CA SER A 205 5.96 10.24 -14.84
C SER A 205 7.17 9.38 -15.19
N PHE A 206 8.38 9.76 -14.78
CA PHE A 206 9.59 9.01 -15.08
C PHE A 206 9.61 7.65 -14.40
N LYS A 207 9.78 6.60 -15.18
CA LYS A 207 9.95 5.22 -14.69
C LYS A 207 11.42 4.98 -14.39
N LEU A 208 11.87 5.32 -13.17
CA LEU A 208 13.24 5.08 -12.74
C LEU A 208 13.39 3.62 -12.25
N ASP A 209 14.33 2.87 -12.82
CA ASP A 209 14.60 1.49 -12.43
C ASP A 209 14.93 1.36 -10.94
N VAL A 210 14.46 0.28 -10.33
CA VAL A 210 14.77 -0.06 -8.95
C VAL A 210 16.16 -0.70 -8.90
N ARG A 211 17.16 0.06 -8.43
CA ARG A 211 18.55 -0.42 -8.28
C ARG A 211 18.95 -0.65 -6.81
N GLY A 212 17.99 -1.07 -5.98
CA GLY A 212 18.23 -1.22 -4.54
C GLY A 212 18.58 0.11 -3.87
N TYR A 213 19.55 0.12 -2.95
CA TYR A 213 20.02 1.33 -2.23
C TYR A 213 21.03 2.16 -3.05
N ALA A 214 20.93 2.16 -4.38
CA ALA A 214 21.78 2.95 -5.25
C ALA A 214 21.36 4.43 -5.27
N ARG A 215 22.24 5.30 -5.79
CA ARG A 215 21.94 6.71 -6.03
C ARG A 215 21.21 6.88 -7.36
N HIS A 216 19.99 7.42 -7.32
CA HIS A 216 19.13 7.57 -8.49
C HIS A 216 19.19 8.97 -9.13
N PHE A 217 19.77 9.95 -8.45
CA PHE A 217 19.84 11.33 -8.97
C PHE A 217 20.60 11.44 -10.30
N LYS A 218 21.65 10.62 -10.48
CA LYS A 218 22.38 10.58 -11.75
C LYS A 218 21.49 10.01 -12.88
N VAL A 219 20.67 9.02 -12.58
CA VAL A 219 19.71 8.43 -13.53
C VAL A 219 18.62 9.44 -13.88
N LEU A 220 18.06 10.12 -12.87
CA LEU A 220 17.10 11.20 -13.08
C LEU A 220 17.67 12.27 -14.03
N ASN A 221 18.91 12.72 -13.81
CA ASN A 221 19.57 13.74 -14.63
C ASN A 221 19.90 13.29 -16.06
N SER A 222 19.87 12.00 -16.34
CA SER A 222 20.00 11.48 -17.72
C SER A 222 18.67 11.36 -18.46
N CYS A 223 17.54 11.62 -17.79
CA CYS A 223 16.25 11.63 -18.44
C CYS A 223 16.07 12.86 -19.34
N LEU A 224 15.42 12.66 -20.47
CA LEU A 224 14.96 13.75 -21.32
C LEU A 224 13.62 14.29 -20.80
N PHE A 225 13.44 15.57 -20.88
CA PHE A 225 12.24 16.28 -20.44
C PHE A 225 11.53 16.85 -21.66
N ALA A 226 10.22 16.52 -21.80
CA ALA A 226 9.36 17.08 -22.84
C ALA A 226 8.86 18.46 -22.38
N LEU A 227 9.33 19.52 -23.02
CA LEU A 227 9.01 20.89 -22.65
C LEU A 227 7.94 21.47 -23.55
N PRO A 228 6.70 21.72 -23.06
CA PRO A 228 5.66 22.44 -23.79
C PRO A 228 5.81 23.96 -23.69
N PRO A 229 5.09 24.73 -24.53
CA PRO A 229 4.84 26.13 -24.32
C PRO A 229 4.36 26.44 -22.90
N ILE A 230 4.76 27.59 -22.31
CA ILE A 230 4.43 27.90 -20.91
C ILE A 230 2.92 27.96 -20.65
N ALA A 231 2.14 28.52 -21.59
CA ALA A 231 0.69 28.56 -21.47
C ALA A 231 0.05 27.16 -21.52
N GLU A 232 0.62 26.25 -22.29
CA GLU A 232 0.17 24.85 -22.31
C GLU A 232 0.54 24.11 -21.04
N GLN A 233 1.70 24.39 -20.41
CA GLN A 233 2.05 23.85 -19.10
C GLN A 233 0.97 24.15 -18.05
N GLU A 234 0.44 25.38 -18.04
CA GLU A 234 -0.62 25.81 -17.11
C GLU A 234 -1.93 25.05 -17.38
N ARG A 235 -2.34 24.94 -18.66
CA ARG A 235 -3.52 24.14 -19.02
C ARG A 235 -3.40 22.67 -18.64
N ILE A 236 -2.21 22.09 -18.86
CA ILE A 236 -1.93 20.70 -18.46
C ILE A 236 -2.03 20.54 -16.94
N VAL A 237 -1.45 21.47 -16.16
CA VAL A 237 -1.49 21.43 -14.70
C VAL A 237 -2.91 21.50 -14.17
N GLU A 238 -3.73 22.42 -14.69
CA GLU A 238 -5.13 22.53 -14.31
C GLU A 238 -5.87 21.22 -14.59
N LYS A 239 -5.67 20.65 -15.78
CA LYS A 239 -6.32 19.41 -16.20
C LYS A 239 -5.87 18.21 -15.35
N VAL A 240 -4.56 18.04 -15.15
CA VAL A 240 -4.01 16.99 -14.29
C VAL A 240 -4.56 17.12 -12.87
N SER A 241 -4.58 18.32 -12.30
CA SER A 241 -5.08 18.56 -10.94
C SER A 241 -6.56 18.18 -10.81
N SER A 242 -7.40 18.55 -11.78
CA SER A 242 -8.80 18.16 -11.82
C SER A 242 -8.98 16.64 -11.88
N LEU A 243 -8.24 15.96 -12.78
CA LEU A 243 -8.34 14.51 -12.93
C LEU A 243 -7.76 13.74 -11.74
N MET A 244 -6.69 14.24 -11.11
CA MET A 244 -6.17 13.64 -9.88
C MET A 244 -7.14 13.78 -8.71
N SER A 245 -7.82 14.93 -8.59
CA SER A 245 -8.89 15.11 -7.61
C SER A 245 -10.06 14.13 -7.83
N LEU A 246 -10.42 13.88 -9.09
CA LEU A 246 -11.40 12.83 -9.41
C LEU A 246 -10.92 11.44 -8.99
N CYS A 247 -9.64 11.12 -9.24
CA CYS A 247 -9.05 9.86 -8.78
C CYS A 247 -9.07 9.74 -7.25
N ASP A 248 -8.82 10.83 -6.51
CA ASP A 248 -8.90 10.85 -5.04
C ASP A 248 -10.33 10.57 -4.55
N GLN A 249 -11.34 11.15 -5.21
CA GLN A 249 -12.75 10.89 -4.90
C GLN A 249 -13.13 9.43 -5.19
N LEU A 250 -12.73 8.89 -6.33
CA LEU A 250 -12.97 7.48 -6.70
C LEU A 250 -12.29 6.52 -5.71
N GLU A 251 -11.07 6.83 -5.30
CA GLU A 251 -10.34 6.06 -4.30
C GLU A 251 -11.08 6.04 -2.96
N GLN A 252 -11.51 7.20 -2.47
CA GLN A 252 -12.26 7.30 -1.22
C GLN A 252 -13.60 6.58 -1.29
N GLN A 253 -14.35 6.73 -2.40
CA GLN A 253 -15.61 6.02 -2.60
C GLN A 253 -15.43 4.50 -2.64
N SER A 254 -14.39 4.03 -3.36
CA SER A 254 -14.08 2.60 -3.43
C SER A 254 -13.72 2.01 -2.07
N LEU A 255 -12.88 2.71 -1.27
CA LEU A 255 -12.53 2.28 0.08
C LEU A 255 -13.75 2.24 1.00
N THR A 256 -14.60 3.28 0.97
CA THR A 256 -15.83 3.33 1.75
C THR A 256 -16.80 2.22 1.36
N SER A 257 -16.93 1.94 0.05
CA SER A 257 -17.79 0.85 -0.45
C SER A 257 -17.28 -0.52 0.00
N LEU A 258 -15.96 -0.75 -0.05
CA LEU A 258 -15.36 -2.00 0.42
C LEU A 258 -15.55 -2.21 1.93
N ASP A 259 -15.40 -1.15 2.73
CA ASP A 259 -15.64 -1.21 4.18
C ASP A 259 -17.09 -1.50 4.50
N ALA A 260 -18.04 -0.80 3.86
CA ALA A 260 -19.47 -1.03 4.02
C ALA A 260 -19.87 -2.46 3.59
N HIS A 261 -19.29 -2.97 2.49
CA HIS A 261 -19.49 -4.34 2.04
C HIS A 261 -19.00 -5.36 3.09
N GLN A 262 -17.81 -5.16 3.63
CA GLN A 262 -17.25 -6.03 4.67
C GLN A 262 -18.13 -6.04 5.92
N GLN A 263 -18.58 -4.88 6.39
CA GLN A 263 -19.48 -4.76 7.53
C GLN A 263 -20.83 -5.45 7.29
N LEU A 264 -21.38 -5.33 6.07
CA LEU A 264 -22.62 -6.03 5.68
C LEU A 264 -22.43 -7.55 5.75
N VAL A 265 -21.36 -8.08 5.18
CA VAL A 265 -21.05 -9.52 5.21
C VAL A 265 -20.89 -10.00 6.64
N GLU A 266 -20.11 -9.31 7.47
CA GLU A 266 -19.91 -9.67 8.88
C GLU A 266 -21.23 -9.67 9.66
N THR A 267 -22.09 -8.66 9.44
CA THR A 267 -23.40 -8.57 10.06
C THR A 267 -24.31 -9.73 9.66
N LEU A 268 -24.36 -10.03 8.35
CA LEU A 268 -25.18 -11.14 7.84
C LEU A 268 -24.69 -12.50 8.34
N LEU A 269 -23.37 -12.73 8.34
CA LEU A 269 -22.79 -13.96 8.88
C LEU A 269 -22.99 -14.07 10.40
N GLY A 270 -22.99 -12.96 11.13
CA GLY A 270 -23.33 -12.90 12.55
C GLY A 270 -24.74 -13.43 12.84
N THR A 271 -25.73 -13.15 11.97
CA THR A 271 -27.09 -13.68 12.14
C THR A 271 -27.17 -15.21 12.11
N LEU A 272 -26.21 -15.88 11.44
CA LEU A 272 -26.17 -17.35 11.43
C LEU A 272 -25.70 -17.89 12.78
N THR A 273 -24.66 -17.33 13.37
CA THR A 273 -24.15 -17.77 14.66
C THR A 273 -25.10 -17.43 15.81
N ASP A 274 -25.84 -16.34 15.70
CA ASP A 274 -26.82 -15.86 16.70
C ASP A 274 -28.17 -16.53 16.61
N SER A 275 -28.46 -17.29 15.53
CA SER A 275 -29.72 -18.00 15.34
C SER A 275 -30.03 -18.91 16.52
N GLN A 276 -31.25 -18.81 17.07
CA GLN A 276 -31.64 -19.53 18.27
C GLN A 276 -32.11 -20.97 18.00
N ASN A 277 -32.48 -21.26 16.76
CA ASN A 277 -32.96 -22.58 16.35
C ASN A 277 -32.66 -22.85 14.86
N THR A 278 -32.84 -24.10 14.45
CA THR A 278 -32.58 -24.58 13.08
C THR A 278 -33.44 -23.90 12.02
N ALA A 279 -34.67 -23.51 12.34
CA ALA A 279 -35.58 -22.84 11.39
C ALA A 279 -35.08 -21.43 11.09
N GLU A 280 -34.69 -20.69 12.12
CA GLU A 280 -34.10 -19.35 11.99
C GLU A 280 -32.74 -19.37 11.25
N LEU A 281 -31.91 -20.39 11.56
CA LEU A 281 -30.66 -20.58 10.85
C LEU A 281 -30.89 -20.83 9.35
N ALA A 282 -31.85 -21.67 9.01
CA ALA A 282 -32.20 -21.96 7.62
C ALA A 282 -32.75 -20.74 6.88
N GLU A 283 -33.58 -19.92 7.52
CA GLU A 283 -34.10 -18.67 6.95
C GLU A 283 -32.97 -17.66 6.71
N ASN A 284 -32.07 -17.45 7.70
CA ASN A 284 -30.92 -16.57 7.58
C ASN A 284 -30.00 -17.05 6.47
N TRP A 285 -29.73 -18.36 6.38
CA TRP A 285 -28.90 -18.90 5.30
C TRP A 285 -29.58 -18.74 3.92
N ALA A 286 -30.88 -18.95 3.80
CA ALA A 286 -31.60 -18.77 2.54
C ALA A 286 -31.43 -17.32 2.02
N ARG A 287 -31.55 -16.33 2.91
CA ARG A 287 -31.35 -14.91 2.59
C ARG A 287 -29.93 -14.62 2.11
N ILE A 288 -28.92 -15.19 2.78
CA ILE A 288 -27.49 -15.00 2.39
C ILE A 288 -27.21 -15.69 1.05
N SER A 289 -27.73 -16.92 0.87
CA SER A 289 -27.50 -17.71 -0.34
C SER A 289 -28.13 -17.13 -1.59
N GLU A 290 -29.26 -16.41 -1.48
CA GLU A 290 -29.85 -15.66 -2.59
C GLU A 290 -28.92 -14.60 -3.18
N HIS A 291 -28.07 -14.03 -2.34
CA HIS A 291 -27.11 -12.98 -2.71
C HIS A 291 -25.65 -13.45 -2.68
N PHE A 292 -25.41 -14.76 -2.78
CA PHE A 292 -24.08 -15.36 -2.61
C PHE A 292 -23.01 -14.72 -3.49
N ASP A 293 -23.30 -14.59 -4.79
CA ASP A 293 -22.35 -14.07 -5.79
C ASP A 293 -22.01 -12.57 -5.59
N THR A 294 -22.86 -11.83 -4.90
CA THR A 294 -22.65 -10.41 -4.60
C THR A 294 -21.98 -10.19 -3.25
N LEU A 295 -22.19 -11.07 -2.28
CA LEU A 295 -21.65 -10.99 -0.94
C LEU A 295 -20.20 -11.52 -0.84
N PHE A 296 -19.90 -12.60 -1.57
CA PHE A 296 -18.60 -13.29 -1.44
C PHE A 296 -17.69 -13.02 -2.64
N THR A 297 -17.48 -11.74 -2.93
CA THR A 297 -16.66 -11.26 -4.05
C THR A 297 -15.21 -10.98 -3.70
N THR A 298 -14.85 -10.91 -2.41
CA THR A 298 -13.52 -10.63 -1.91
C THR A 298 -12.94 -11.82 -1.14
N GLU A 299 -11.62 -11.96 -1.11
CA GLU A 299 -10.94 -12.97 -0.29
C GLU A 299 -11.35 -12.86 1.19
N ALA A 300 -11.44 -11.63 1.71
CA ALA A 300 -11.85 -11.37 3.08
C ALA A 300 -13.27 -11.86 3.37
N SER A 301 -14.24 -11.64 2.47
CA SER A 301 -15.61 -12.10 2.64
C SER A 301 -15.73 -13.63 2.58
N VAL A 302 -14.96 -14.27 1.70
CA VAL A 302 -14.91 -15.75 1.63
C VAL A 302 -14.27 -16.35 2.88
N ASP A 303 -13.21 -15.74 3.40
CA ASP A 303 -12.57 -16.21 4.64
C ASP A 303 -13.46 -15.99 5.86
N ALA A 304 -14.20 -14.88 5.92
CA ALA A 304 -15.23 -14.68 6.94
C ALA A 304 -16.30 -15.79 6.90
N LEU A 305 -16.78 -16.18 5.71
CA LEU A 305 -17.72 -17.30 5.55
C LEU A 305 -17.12 -18.62 6.05
N LYS A 306 -15.86 -18.94 5.68
CA LYS A 306 -15.17 -20.16 6.16
C LYS A 306 -15.09 -20.19 7.68
N GLN A 307 -14.73 -19.06 8.31
CA GLN A 307 -14.66 -18.97 9.77
C GLN A 307 -16.04 -19.14 10.42
N THR A 308 -17.09 -18.57 9.83
CA THR A 308 -18.47 -18.75 10.30
C THR A 308 -18.92 -20.21 10.21
N ILE A 309 -18.59 -20.92 9.12
CA ILE A 309 -18.87 -22.35 8.98
C ILE A 309 -18.18 -23.15 10.08
N LEU A 310 -16.89 -22.88 10.34
CA LEU A 310 -16.16 -23.54 11.43
C LEU A 310 -16.77 -23.23 12.80
N GLN A 311 -17.17 -21.98 13.02
CA GLN A 311 -17.84 -21.58 14.27
C GLN A 311 -19.18 -22.30 14.46
N LEU A 312 -20.02 -22.39 13.43
CA LEU A 312 -21.26 -23.14 13.46
C LEU A 312 -21.04 -24.64 13.73
N ALA A 313 -19.97 -25.23 13.15
CA ALA A 313 -19.57 -26.61 13.41
C ALA A 313 -19.22 -26.84 14.89
N VAL A 314 -18.39 -25.96 15.46
CA VAL A 314 -17.96 -26.03 16.86
C VAL A 314 -19.12 -25.75 17.83
N MET A 315 -20.09 -24.91 17.44
CA MET A 315 -21.33 -24.67 18.21
C MET A 315 -22.35 -25.81 18.08
N GLY A 316 -22.10 -26.84 17.25
CA GLY A 316 -23.03 -27.95 17.00
C GLY A 316 -24.27 -27.55 16.22
N LYS A 317 -24.22 -26.39 15.50
CA LYS A 317 -25.37 -25.87 14.70
C LYS A 317 -25.33 -26.31 13.24
N LEU A 318 -24.22 -26.91 12.78
CA LEU A 318 -24.01 -27.22 11.36
C LEU A 318 -24.78 -28.47 10.91
N VAL A 319 -24.90 -29.46 11.79
CA VAL A 319 -25.60 -30.70 11.52
C VAL A 319 -26.68 -30.98 12.59
N PRO A 320 -27.78 -31.66 12.27
CA PRO A 320 -28.75 -32.05 13.27
C PRO A 320 -28.12 -32.97 14.33
N GLN A 321 -28.52 -32.81 15.58
CA GLN A 321 -28.12 -33.71 16.67
C GLN A 321 -28.95 -34.99 16.61
N ASP A 322 -28.33 -36.17 16.75
CA ASP A 322 -29.04 -37.46 16.90
C ASP A 322 -29.18 -37.77 18.40
N PRO A 323 -30.39 -37.87 18.93
CA PRO A 323 -30.59 -38.18 20.36
C PRO A 323 -30.12 -39.59 20.74
N ASN A 324 -29.82 -40.46 19.76
CA ASN A 324 -29.29 -41.81 20.02
C ASN A 324 -27.76 -41.83 20.09
N ASP A 325 -27.06 -40.72 19.78
CA ASP A 325 -25.62 -40.66 19.89
C ASP A 325 -25.18 -40.79 21.34
N GLU A 326 -24.04 -41.47 21.54
CA GLU A 326 -23.43 -41.59 22.88
C GLU A 326 -23.04 -40.19 23.38
N PRO A 327 -23.49 -39.77 24.58
CA PRO A 327 -23.12 -38.45 25.10
C PRO A 327 -21.64 -38.33 25.37
N ALA A 328 -21.07 -37.13 25.21
CA ALA A 328 -19.66 -36.84 25.39
C ALA A 328 -19.15 -37.19 26.81
N SER A 329 -20.05 -37.18 27.80
CA SER A 329 -19.73 -37.61 29.18
C SER A 329 -19.21 -39.05 29.24
N GLU A 330 -19.81 -39.96 28.48
CA GLU A 330 -19.36 -41.37 28.43
C GLU A 330 -18.03 -41.52 27.71
N LEU A 331 -17.84 -40.78 26.62
CA LEU A 331 -16.54 -40.71 25.92
C LEU A 331 -15.44 -40.18 26.84
N LEU A 332 -15.68 -39.10 27.58
CA LEU A 332 -14.72 -38.53 28.53
C LEU A 332 -14.34 -39.51 29.65
N LYS A 333 -15.30 -40.31 30.16
CA LYS A 333 -15.03 -41.37 31.11
C LYS A 333 -14.08 -42.44 30.54
N ARG A 334 -14.32 -42.88 29.29
CA ARG A 334 -13.44 -43.84 28.61
C ARG A 334 -12.03 -43.28 28.41
N ILE A 335 -11.92 -42.02 27.96
CA ILE A 335 -10.62 -41.33 27.80
C ILE A 335 -9.88 -41.27 29.13
N ALA A 336 -10.56 -40.93 30.22
CA ALA A 336 -9.95 -40.88 31.56
C ALA A 336 -9.44 -42.25 32.04
N GLN A 337 -10.19 -43.34 31.76
CA GLN A 337 -9.80 -44.71 32.06
C GLN A 337 -8.56 -45.13 31.24
N GLU A 338 -8.56 -44.85 29.96
CA GLU A 338 -7.44 -45.16 29.08
C GLU A 338 -6.18 -44.40 29.50
N LYS A 339 -6.28 -43.08 29.78
CA LYS A 339 -5.15 -42.30 30.34
C LYS A 339 -4.62 -42.88 31.66
N ALA A 340 -5.50 -43.31 32.56
CA ALA A 340 -5.09 -43.93 33.80
C ALA A 340 -4.34 -45.25 33.56
N GLN A 341 -4.75 -46.04 32.57
CA GLN A 341 -4.05 -47.26 32.19
C GLN A 341 -2.67 -46.97 31.59
N LEU A 342 -2.58 -45.98 30.66
CA LEU A 342 -1.30 -45.58 30.08
C LEU A 342 -0.30 -45.04 31.12
N VAL A 343 -0.79 -44.35 32.15
CA VAL A 343 0.05 -43.94 33.30
C VAL A 343 0.55 -45.16 34.08
N LYS A 344 -0.31 -46.16 34.36
CA LYS A 344 0.10 -47.41 35.02
C LYS A 344 1.14 -48.19 34.22
N GLU A 345 1.03 -48.21 32.93
CA GLU A 345 1.96 -48.83 32.00
C GLU A 345 3.26 -48.04 31.82
N GLY A 346 3.37 -46.86 32.43
CA GLY A 346 4.53 -45.98 32.31
C GLY A 346 4.71 -45.32 30.90
N LYS A 347 3.70 -45.42 30.03
CA LYS A 347 3.73 -44.85 28.68
C LYS A 347 3.57 -43.34 28.67
N ILE A 348 2.84 -42.80 29.67
CA ILE A 348 2.69 -41.33 29.86
C ILE A 348 2.92 -40.95 31.30
N LYS A 349 3.38 -39.72 31.55
CA LYS A 349 3.58 -39.18 32.88
C LYS A 349 2.25 -38.75 33.50
N LYS A 350 2.07 -39.01 34.81
CA LYS A 350 0.92 -38.51 35.54
C LYS A 350 0.90 -36.98 35.52
N GLN A 351 -0.15 -36.40 35.01
CA GLN A 351 -0.37 -34.96 34.99
C GLN A 351 -1.05 -34.48 36.27
N LYS A 352 -0.80 -33.21 36.65
CA LYS A 352 -1.58 -32.58 37.71
C LYS A 352 -3.03 -32.36 37.24
N PRO A 353 -4.02 -32.56 38.12
CA PRO A 353 -5.42 -32.25 37.77
C PRO A 353 -5.52 -30.79 37.30
N LEU A 354 -6.23 -30.61 36.21
CA LEU A 354 -6.57 -29.27 35.72
C LEU A 354 -7.78 -28.70 36.50
N PRO A 355 -7.88 -27.40 36.71
CA PRO A 355 -9.01 -26.79 37.40
C PRO A 355 -10.32 -27.08 36.66
N PRO A 356 -11.46 -27.17 37.35
CA PRO A 356 -12.76 -27.29 36.73
C PRO A 356 -13.02 -26.06 35.83
N ILE A 357 -13.85 -26.23 34.80
CA ILE A 357 -14.24 -25.15 33.89
C ILE A 357 -15.36 -24.36 34.57
N SER A 358 -15.16 -23.06 34.73
CA SER A 358 -16.18 -22.15 35.25
C SER A 358 -17.16 -21.74 34.13
N ASP A 359 -18.34 -21.26 34.51
CA ASP A 359 -19.34 -20.82 33.52
C ASP A 359 -18.86 -19.59 32.73
N GLU A 360 -18.02 -18.76 33.34
CA GLU A 360 -17.41 -17.60 32.66
C GLU A 360 -16.39 -17.98 31.56
N GLU A 361 -15.83 -19.21 31.65
CA GLU A 361 -14.91 -19.73 30.62
C GLU A 361 -15.63 -20.36 29.42
N LYS A 362 -16.96 -20.55 29.48
CA LYS A 362 -17.77 -21.16 28.42
C LYS A 362 -18.22 -20.07 27.45
N PRO A 363 -17.71 -20.04 26.21
CA PRO A 363 -18.01 -18.96 25.27
C PRO A 363 -19.42 -18.99 24.70
N PHE A 364 -20.13 -20.14 24.75
CA PHE A 364 -21.50 -20.34 24.27
C PHE A 364 -22.11 -21.58 24.92
N GLU A 365 -23.43 -21.74 24.78
CA GLU A 365 -24.18 -22.93 25.22
C GLU A 365 -23.93 -24.06 24.23
N LEU A 366 -23.70 -25.26 24.75
CA LEU A 366 -23.53 -26.46 23.95
C LEU A 366 -24.87 -27.16 23.68
N PRO A 367 -25.01 -27.89 22.56
CA PRO A 367 -26.14 -28.81 22.33
C PRO A 367 -26.21 -29.92 23.39
N GLU A 368 -27.39 -30.55 23.50
CA GLU A 368 -27.55 -31.71 24.36
C GLU A 368 -26.59 -32.83 23.97
N GLY A 369 -25.99 -33.49 24.94
CA GLY A 369 -25.00 -34.54 24.72
C GLY A 369 -23.57 -34.06 24.55
N TRP A 370 -23.33 -32.76 24.38
CA TRP A 370 -21.98 -32.20 24.30
C TRP A 370 -21.48 -31.75 25.67
N GLU A 371 -20.16 -31.76 25.87
CA GLU A 371 -19.54 -31.28 27.10
C GLU A 371 -18.28 -30.47 26.85
N TRP A 372 -18.11 -29.41 27.63
CA TRP A 372 -16.84 -28.68 27.70
C TRP A 372 -15.79 -29.49 28.44
N CYS A 373 -14.61 -29.63 27.83
CA CYS A 373 -13.48 -30.26 28.47
C CYS A 373 -12.18 -29.48 28.21
N ARG A 374 -11.21 -29.61 29.12
CA ARG A 374 -9.88 -29.04 28.88
C ARG A 374 -9.12 -29.92 27.90
N ILE A 375 -8.47 -29.31 26.90
CA ILE A 375 -7.70 -30.04 25.89
C ILE A 375 -6.65 -30.97 26.51
N GLY A 376 -6.03 -30.59 27.65
CA GLY A 376 -5.11 -31.42 28.38
C GLY A 376 -5.72 -32.72 28.95
N ASN A 377 -7.08 -32.80 29.06
CA ASN A 377 -7.73 -34.03 29.51
C ASN A 377 -7.88 -35.06 28.39
N ILE A 378 -7.97 -34.61 27.13
CA ILE A 378 -8.23 -35.47 25.96
C ILE A 378 -7.01 -35.67 25.07
N VAL A 379 -6.00 -34.82 25.15
CA VAL A 379 -4.78 -34.88 24.34
C VAL A 379 -3.57 -35.23 25.22
N ASN A 380 -2.66 -36.01 24.66
CA ASN A 380 -1.35 -36.22 25.24
C ASN A 380 -0.29 -35.60 24.34
N ILE A 381 0.53 -34.71 24.90
CA ILE A 381 1.62 -34.09 24.13
C ILE A 381 2.81 -35.05 24.16
N LYS A 382 3.13 -35.64 23.03
CA LYS A 382 4.31 -36.45 22.84
C LYS A 382 5.51 -35.52 22.62
N SER A 383 6.40 -35.43 23.60
CA SER A 383 7.65 -34.66 23.50
C SER A 383 8.83 -35.60 23.66
N GLU A 384 9.46 -35.98 22.60
CA GLU A 384 10.70 -36.76 22.59
C GLU A 384 11.77 -35.91 21.89
N LEU A 385 12.89 -35.68 22.60
CA LEU A 385 14.08 -35.12 21.99
C LEU A 385 14.80 -36.25 21.24
N VAL A 386 14.80 -36.16 19.92
CA VAL A 386 15.51 -37.14 19.07
C VAL A 386 16.64 -36.44 18.34
N SER A 387 17.74 -37.15 18.13
CA SER A 387 18.81 -36.62 17.28
C SER A 387 18.38 -36.71 15.78
N PRO A 388 18.43 -35.62 15.01
CA PRO A 388 18.13 -35.68 13.58
C PRO A 388 18.98 -36.73 12.82
N LYS A 389 20.17 -37.03 13.32
CA LYS A 389 21.09 -38.02 12.72
C LYS A 389 20.56 -39.45 12.77
N ASP A 390 19.69 -39.77 13.73
CA ASP A 390 19.12 -41.10 13.89
C ASP A 390 17.89 -41.33 13.00
N TYR A 391 17.41 -40.29 12.33
CA TYR A 391 16.19 -40.27 11.54
C TYR A 391 16.38 -39.66 10.13
N LEU A 392 17.49 -39.95 9.47
CA LEU A 392 17.87 -39.41 8.17
C LEU A 392 16.85 -39.69 7.05
N ASN A 393 16.02 -40.72 7.20
CA ASN A 393 15.02 -41.13 6.22
C ASN A 393 13.61 -40.51 6.48
N LEU A 394 13.46 -39.66 7.52
CA LEU A 394 12.21 -39.01 7.84
C LEU A 394 12.28 -37.50 7.53
N TYR A 395 11.16 -36.96 7.05
CA TYR A 395 11.04 -35.52 6.88
C TYR A 395 10.99 -34.84 8.25
N GLN A 396 11.77 -33.78 8.40
CA GLN A 396 11.72 -32.91 9.57
C GLN A 396 10.80 -31.74 9.30
N VAL A 397 9.79 -31.55 10.13
CA VAL A 397 8.85 -30.42 10.06
C VAL A 397 9.23 -29.42 11.16
N ALA A 398 9.76 -28.28 10.78
CA ALA A 398 10.05 -27.18 11.68
C ALA A 398 8.87 -26.19 11.70
N PRO A 399 8.70 -25.40 12.76
CA PRO A 399 7.57 -24.46 12.90
C PRO A 399 7.46 -23.42 11.78
N ASP A 400 8.56 -23.10 11.11
CA ASP A 400 8.67 -22.18 9.98
C ASP A 400 8.19 -22.78 8.64
N ILE A 401 8.05 -24.12 8.58
CA ILE A 401 7.53 -24.85 7.41
C ILE A 401 6.00 -25.03 7.50
N ILE A 402 5.42 -24.85 8.69
CA ILE A 402 3.97 -24.98 8.89
C ILE A 402 3.30 -23.67 8.50
N GLU A 403 2.45 -23.73 7.49
CA GLU A 403 1.64 -22.59 7.07
C GLU A 403 0.61 -22.24 8.14
N LYS A 404 0.58 -20.95 8.54
CA LYS A 404 -0.37 -20.49 9.57
C LYS A 404 -1.79 -20.49 9.02
N GLY A 405 -2.69 -21.18 9.70
CA GLY A 405 -4.12 -21.21 9.42
C GLY A 405 -4.59 -22.33 8.52
N THR A 406 -3.69 -23.11 7.94
CA THR A 406 -4.07 -24.27 7.08
C THR A 406 -3.69 -25.62 7.72
N GLY A 407 -2.80 -25.61 8.70
CA GLY A 407 -2.35 -26.83 9.42
C GLY A 407 -1.25 -27.58 8.69
#